data_bb0c2b0fb2a98c78f93cb78511bcbe18
#
_entry.id   bb0c2b0fb2a98c78f93cb78511bcbe18
#
_cell.length_a   1.000
_cell.length_b   1.000
_cell.length_c   1.000
_cell.angle_alpha   90.00
_cell.angle_beta   90.00
_cell.angle_gamma   90.00
#
_symmetry.space_group_name_H-M   'P 1'
#
loop_
_entity.id
_entity.type
_entity.pdbx_description
1 polymer ?
#
loop_
_entity_poly.entity_id
_entity_poly.type
_entity_poly.pdbx_seq_one_letter_code
_entity_poly.pdbx_strand_id
1 'polypeptide(L)'
;MSWLPKNHPKAKQKTYKIKDLETEDFIHTLPGQDTDQDRLIQQEGLNLQTRFTTKDGFTTYQMVKAGLGVSFNQAMIARGWKEEVAQVPLRPKRFVSLGMALPKKEKVSPAVQRFMDCFEQWMVDYFLWNRSEL
;
A
#
# COMPACT_ATOMS: atom_id res chain seq x y z
N MET A 1 0.39 2.93 -4.02
CA MET A 1 -0.51 4.03 -4.43
C MET A 1 -0.36 5.18 -3.45
N SER A 2 -0.28 6.43 -3.92
CA SER A 2 -0.48 7.58 -3.04
C SER A 2 -1.95 7.73 -2.68
N TRP A 3 -2.22 8.17 -1.47
CA TRP A 3 -3.54 8.55 -0.99
C TRP A 3 -3.59 10.07 -0.82
N LEU A 4 -4.47 10.70 -1.57
CA LEU A 4 -4.62 12.14 -1.61
C LEU A 4 -6.08 12.53 -1.31
N PRO A 5 -6.33 13.66 -0.64
CA PRO A 5 -7.68 14.21 -0.58
C PRO A 5 -8.27 14.38 -1.98
N LYS A 6 -9.57 14.21 -2.15
CA LYS A 6 -10.22 14.33 -3.49
C LYS A 6 -10.02 15.70 -4.15
N ASN A 7 -9.89 16.74 -3.35
CA ASN A 7 -9.64 18.12 -3.81
C ASN A 7 -8.16 18.46 -3.99
N HIS A 8 -7.26 17.51 -3.78
CA HIS A 8 -5.83 17.72 -3.93
C HIS A 8 -5.49 18.07 -5.40
N PRO A 9 -4.58 19.05 -5.67
CA PRO A 9 -4.24 19.45 -7.03
C PRO A 9 -3.76 18.32 -7.96
N LYS A 10 -3.14 17.29 -7.36
CA LYS A 10 -2.61 16.12 -8.09
C LYS A 10 -3.55 14.91 -8.08
N ALA A 11 -4.77 15.02 -7.51
CA ALA A 11 -5.71 13.90 -7.37
C ALA A 11 -6.14 13.27 -8.70
N LYS A 12 -6.12 14.04 -9.79
CA LYS A 12 -6.51 13.59 -11.14
C LYS A 12 -5.34 13.23 -12.05
N GLN A 13 -4.11 13.23 -11.52
CA GLN A 13 -2.93 12.89 -12.32
C GLN A 13 -2.87 11.37 -12.58
N LYS A 14 -2.28 10.99 -13.71
CA LYS A 14 -2.05 9.57 -14.05
C LYS A 14 -1.02 8.89 -13.13
N THR A 15 -0.07 9.67 -12.61
CA THR A 15 0.97 9.21 -11.70
C THR A 15 1.36 10.30 -10.71
N TYR A 16 1.81 9.91 -9.52
CA TYR A 16 2.30 10.79 -8.48
C TYR A 16 3.80 10.55 -8.26
N LYS A 17 4.62 11.58 -8.38
CA LYS A 17 6.07 11.45 -8.15
C LYS A 17 6.31 11.24 -6.67
N ILE A 18 7.08 10.20 -6.33
CA ILE A 18 7.34 9.85 -4.93
C ILE A 18 8.04 10.98 -4.17
N LYS A 19 8.91 11.73 -4.82
CA LYS A 19 9.59 12.90 -4.24
C LYS A 19 8.66 14.07 -3.92
N ASP A 20 7.49 14.13 -4.55
CA ASP A 20 6.51 15.17 -4.24
C ASP A 20 5.93 15.03 -2.81
N LEU A 21 6.06 13.85 -2.21
CA LEU A 21 5.68 13.62 -0.80
C LEU A 21 6.48 14.48 0.19
N GLU A 22 7.70 14.90 -0.16
CA GLU A 22 8.56 15.70 0.72
C GLU A 22 8.04 17.13 0.94
N THR A 23 7.15 17.60 0.08
CA THR A 23 6.53 18.94 0.16
C THR A 23 5.11 18.92 0.73
N GLU A 24 4.64 17.76 1.13
CA GLU A 24 3.28 17.55 1.63
C GLU A 24 3.24 17.28 3.13
N ASP A 25 2.17 17.64 3.79
CA ASP A 25 1.88 17.19 5.16
C ASP A 25 1.66 15.67 5.12
N PHE A 26 2.61 14.90 5.62
CA PHE A 26 2.56 13.43 5.55
C PHE A 26 1.93 12.81 6.79
N ILE A 27 1.08 11.81 6.57
CA ILE A 27 0.48 10.98 7.62
C ILE A 27 1.17 9.62 7.57
N HIS A 28 1.97 9.31 8.60
CA HIS A 28 2.76 8.08 8.68
C HIS A 28 2.01 7.01 9.48
N THR A 29 1.83 5.85 8.89
CA THR A 29 1.20 4.69 9.54
C THR A 29 2.27 3.83 10.20
N LEU A 30 2.16 3.59 11.52
CA LEU A 30 3.06 2.74 12.30
C LEU A 30 4.56 3.03 12.07
N PRO A 31 5.03 4.27 12.26
CA PRO A 31 6.44 4.60 12.04
C PRO A 31 7.37 3.76 12.94
N GLY A 32 8.49 3.30 12.38
CA GLY A 32 9.49 2.53 13.11
C GLY A 32 9.13 1.07 13.37
N GLN A 33 8.07 0.55 12.75
CA GLN A 33 7.65 -0.86 12.84
C GLN A 33 8.09 -1.71 11.63
N ASP A 34 9.09 -1.23 10.88
CA ASP A 34 9.58 -1.86 9.65
C ASP A 34 8.46 -2.13 8.64
N THR A 35 7.55 -1.19 8.52
CA THR A 35 6.43 -1.23 7.58
C THR A 35 6.90 -1.01 6.14
N ASP A 36 6.02 -1.30 5.18
CA ASP A 36 6.30 -0.98 3.77
C ASP A 36 6.50 0.53 3.56
N GLN A 37 5.87 1.37 4.40
CA GLN A 37 6.11 2.81 4.39
C GLN A 37 7.54 3.13 4.84
N ASP A 38 7.96 2.60 5.99
CA ASP A 38 9.32 2.82 6.52
C ASP A 38 10.39 2.39 5.50
N ARG A 39 10.21 1.19 4.93
CA ARG A 39 11.13 0.64 3.92
C ARG A 39 11.21 1.52 2.68
N LEU A 40 10.07 1.97 2.18
CA LEU A 40 10.03 2.82 0.98
C LEU A 40 10.65 4.19 1.25
N ILE A 41 10.35 4.82 2.39
CA ILE A 41 10.94 6.08 2.82
C ILE A 41 12.47 5.95 2.88
N GLN A 42 12.98 4.89 3.49
CA GLN A 42 14.41 4.62 3.60
C GLN A 42 15.05 4.36 2.22
N GLN A 43 14.45 3.50 1.40
CA GLN A 43 14.98 3.14 0.07
C GLN A 43 15.07 4.33 -0.87
N GLU A 44 14.09 5.23 -0.83
CA GLU A 44 14.05 6.42 -1.67
C GLU A 44 14.78 7.63 -1.06
N GLY A 45 15.28 7.50 0.18
CA GLY A 45 15.92 8.60 0.91
C GLY A 45 14.99 9.80 1.03
N LEU A 46 13.72 9.57 1.41
CA LEU A 46 12.72 10.63 1.53
C LEU A 46 12.87 11.36 2.86
N ASN A 47 12.83 12.68 2.81
CA ASN A 47 12.75 13.53 3.99
C ASN A 47 11.32 14.08 4.13
N LEU A 48 10.43 13.28 4.71
CA LEU A 48 9.01 13.59 4.80
C LEU A 48 8.69 14.52 5.95
N GLN A 49 7.79 15.48 5.73
CA GLN A 49 7.20 16.31 6.77
C GLN A 49 6.08 15.54 7.47
N THR A 50 6.44 14.61 8.35
CA THR A 50 5.46 13.82 9.10
C THR A 50 4.73 14.70 10.11
N ARG A 51 3.51 15.08 9.78
CA ARG A 51 2.66 15.90 10.63
C ARG A 51 1.83 15.07 11.62
N PHE A 52 1.42 13.88 11.20
CA PHE A 52 0.63 12.98 12.01
C PHE A 52 1.16 11.55 11.90
N THR A 53 0.98 10.79 12.98
CA THR A 53 1.21 9.36 13.01
C THR A 53 -0.05 8.60 13.39
N THR A 54 -0.25 7.42 12.84
CA THR A 54 -1.40 6.57 13.15
C THR A 54 -0.95 5.15 13.48
N LYS A 55 -1.84 4.38 14.08
CA LYS A 55 -1.59 2.97 14.42
C LYS A 55 -2.16 1.98 13.41
N ASP A 56 -2.91 2.45 12.41
CA ASP A 56 -3.54 1.58 11.41
C ASP A 56 -3.86 2.35 10.11
N GLY A 57 -4.03 1.58 9.04
CA GLY A 57 -4.28 2.12 7.70
C GLY A 57 -5.66 2.76 7.56
N PHE A 58 -6.67 2.29 8.29
CA PHE A 58 -8.02 2.85 8.20
C PHE A 58 -8.07 4.26 8.79
N THR A 59 -7.46 4.46 9.96
CA THR A 59 -7.31 5.79 10.57
C THR A 59 -6.55 6.73 9.64
N THR A 60 -5.44 6.27 9.04
CA THR A 60 -4.70 7.06 8.03
C THR A 60 -5.61 7.46 6.89
N TYR A 61 -6.39 6.53 6.36
CA TYR A 61 -7.32 6.79 5.26
C TYR A 61 -8.36 7.86 5.62
N GLN A 62 -8.97 7.78 6.81
CA GLN A 62 -9.95 8.75 7.27
C GLN A 62 -9.34 10.15 7.43
N MET A 63 -8.10 10.24 7.90
CA MET A 63 -7.38 11.50 8.02
C MET A 63 -7.06 12.11 6.65
N VAL A 64 -6.64 11.30 5.68
CA VAL A 64 -6.46 11.77 4.29
C VAL A 64 -7.79 12.24 3.69
N LYS A 65 -8.88 11.49 3.89
CA LYS A 65 -10.24 11.88 3.48
C LYS A 65 -10.64 13.24 4.07
N ALA A 66 -10.30 13.48 5.33
CA ALA A 66 -10.55 14.74 6.01
C ALA A 66 -9.65 15.91 5.56
N GLY A 67 -8.71 15.66 4.66
CA GLY A 67 -7.81 16.70 4.14
C GLY A 67 -6.67 17.08 5.08
N LEU A 68 -6.34 16.24 6.08
CA LEU A 68 -5.30 16.53 7.06
C LEU A 68 -3.88 16.29 6.52
N GLY A 69 -3.75 15.69 5.35
CA GLY A 69 -2.48 15.43 4.71
C GLY A 69 -2.58 14.33 3.65
N VAL A 70 -1.44 13.84 3.22
CA VAL A 70 -1.32 12.77 2.24
C VAL A 70 -0.65 11.54 2.87
N SER A 71 -0.82 10.39 2.24
CA SER A 71 -0.13 9.16 2.63
C SER A 71 0.11 8.27 1.41
N PHE A 72 0.64 7.09 1.60
CA PHE A 72 0.65 6.04 0.59
C PHE A 72 0.47 4.66 1.22
N ASN A 73 -0.06 3.73 0.44
CA ASN A 73 -0.26 2.35 0.87
C ASN A 73 -0.26 1.40 -0.34
N GLN A 74 -0.32 0.10 -0.06
CA GLN A 74 -0.42 -0.92 -1.10
C GLN A 74 -1.71 -0.75 -1.90
N ALA A 75 -1.64 -1.00 -3.21
CA ALA A 75 -2.81 -0.93 -4.09
C ALA A 75 -3.92 -1.89 -3.69
N MET A 76 -3.56 -3.05 -3.12
CA MET A 76 -4.51 -4.07 -2.68
C MET A 76 -5.40 -3.57 -1.54
N ILE A 77 -4.82 -2.93 -0.52
CA ILE A 77 -5.57 -2.37 0.61
C ILE A 77 -6.47 -1.22 0.15
N ALA A 78 -5.96 -0.42 -0.77
CA ALA A 78 -6.65 0.74 -1.29
C ALA A 78 -7.94 0.41 -2.08
N ARG A 79 -8.07 -0.80 -2.63
CA ARG A 79 -9.23 -1.16 -3.49
C ARG A 79 -10.58 -1.09 -2.79
N GLY A 80 -10.63 -1.45 -1.51
CA GLY A 80 -11.88 -1.40 -0.73
C GLY A 80 -12.32 0.02 -0.35
N TRP A 81 -11.46 1.04 -0.54
CA TRP A 81 -11.68 2.40 -0.05
C TRP A 81 -11.59 3.47 -1.13
N LYS A 82 -11.78 3.09 -2.40
CA LYS A 82 -11.60 3.92 -3.59
C LYS A 82 -12.42 5.20 -3.65
N GLU A 83 -13.56 5.23 -2.99
CA GLU A 83 -14.58 6.24 -3.31
C GLU A 83 -14.37 7.57 -2.62
N GLU A 84 -13.57 7.63 -1.55
CA GLU A 84 -13.49 8.82 -0.70
C GLU A 84 -12.12 9.51 -0.71
N VAL A 85 -11.09 8.81 -1.17
CA VAL A 85 -9.70 9.28 -1.29
C VAL A 85 -9.24 9.07 -2.73
N ALA A 86 -8.53 10.02 -3.29
CA ALA A 86 -7.92 9.85 -4.60
C ALA A 86 -6.68 8.94 -4.48
N GLN A 87 -6.64 7.90 -5.30
CA GLN A 87 -5.55 6.93 -5.31
C GLN A 87 -4.79 7.06 -6.62
N VAL A 88 -3.57 7.60 -6.53
CA VAL A 88 -2.74 7.85 -7.70
C VAL A 88 -1.51 6.95 -7.67
N PRO A 89 -1.19 6.23 -8.77
CA PRO A 89 -0.01 5.38 -8.84
C PRO A 89 1.29 6.16 -8.56
N LEU A 90 2.14 5.63 -7.69
CA LEU A 90 3.47 6.20 -7.43
C LEU A 90 4.40 6.03 -8.64
N ARG A 91 5.24 7.03 -8.86
CA ARG A 91 6.32 6.97 -9.84
C ARG A 91 7.65 7.37 -9.19
N PRO A 92 8.69 6.55 -9.31
CA PRO A 92 8.76 5.25 -9.99
C PRO A 92 7.85 4.21 -9.33
N LYS A 93 7.40 3.20 -10.11
CA LYS A 93 6.59 2.09 -9.58
C LYS A 93 7.41 1.33 -8.53
N ARG A 94 6.76 0.96 -7.42
CA ARG A 94 7.32 0.13 -6.36
C ARG A 94 6.39 -1.04 -6.08
N PHE A 95 6.97 -2.18 -5.77
CA PHE A 95 6.25 -3.42 -5.55
C PHE A 95 6.57 -3.96 -4.16
N VAL A 96 5.58 -4.56 -3.55
CA VAL A 96 5.72 -5.35 -2.32
C VAL A 96 5.50 -6.80 -2.70
N SER A 97 6.42 -7.67 -2.28
CA SER A 97 6.25 -9.11 -2.46
C SER A 97 5.52 -9.69 -1.25
N LEU A 98 4.42 -10.34 -1.51
CA LEU A 98 3.70 -11.13 -0.52
C LEU A 98 4.02 -12.60 -0.73
N GLY A 99 4.23 -13.35 0.34
CA GLY A 99 4.57 -14.75 0.27
C GLY A 99 4.08 -15.54 1.47
N MET A 100 4.00 -16.84 1.32
CA MET A 100 3.78 -17.78 2.42
C MET A 100 5.11 -18.31 2.91
N ALA A 101 5.29 -18.35 4.23
CA ALA A 101 6.44 -18.95 4.87
C ALA A 101 6.05 -20.31 5.47
N LEU A 102 6.84 -21.32 5.20
CA LEU A 102 6.68 -22.67 5.73
C LEU A 102 7.94 -23.10 6.47
N PRO A 103 7.83 -23.94 7.52
CA PRO A 103 8.97 -24.52 8.22
C PRO A 103 9.84 -25.34 7.25
N LYS A 104 11.14 -25.07 7.21
CA LYS A 104 12.09 -25.72 6.27
C LYS A 104 12.31 -27.23 6.53
N LYS A 105 12.06 -27.71 7.74
CA LYS A 105 12.51 -29.03 8.21
C LYS A 105 11.39 -30.04 8.49
N GLU A 106 10.14 -29.66 8.35
CA GLU A 106 9.01 -30.55 8.65
C GLU A 106 8.27 -30.93 7.38
N LYS A 107 7.82 -32.19 7.33
CA LYS A 107 6.86 -32.58 6.30
C LYS A 107 5.56 -31.80 6.51
N VAL A 108 5.17 -31.08 5.50
CA VAL A 108 3.93 -30.33 5.50
C VAL A 108 2.76 -31.29 5.68
N SER A 109 1.87 -31.01 6.61
CA SER A 109 0.68 -31.85 6.80
C SER A 109 -0.23 -31.82 5.58
N PRO A 110 -1.03 -32.85 5.31
CA PRO A 110 -1.96 -32.86 4.18
C PRO A 110 -2.92 -31.66 4.17
N ALA A 111 -3.32 -31.18 5.34
CA ALA A 111 -4.20 -30.00 5.45
C ALA A 111 -3.47 -28.71 5.00
N VAL A 112 -2.22 -28.53 5.40
CA VAL A 112 -1.41 -27.40 4.98
C VAL A 112 -1.11 -27.45 3.48
N GLN A 113 -0.81 -28.65 2.95
CA GLN A 113 -0.61 -28.82 1.50
C GLN A 113 -1.87 -28.41 0.73
N ARG A 114 -3.03 -28.87 1.16
CA ARG A 114 -4.30 -28.54 0.53
C ARG A 114 -4.64 -27.03 0.57
N PHE A 115 -4.30 -26.39 1.70
CA PHE A 115 -4.42 -24.92 1.81
C PHE A 115 -3.51 -24.23 0.81
N MET A 116 -2.26 -24.67 0.67
CA MET A 116 -1.31 -24.09 -0.31
C MET A 116 -1.81 -24.22 -1.73
N ASP A 117 -2.27 -25.41 -2.12
CA ASP A 117 -2.79 -25.68 -3.47
C ASP A 117 -3.99 -24.75 -3.78
N CYS A 118 -4.89 -24.61 -2.80
CA CYS A 118 -6.06 -23.73 -2.91
C CYS A 118 -5.65 -22.25 -3.00
N PHE A 119 -4.66 -21.82 -2.22
CA PHE A 119 -4.16 -20.45 -2.25
C PHE A 119 -3.44 -20.14 -3.57
N GLU A 120 -2.62 -21.05 -4.08
CA GLU A 120 -1.96 -20.89 -5.38
C GLU A 120 -2.99 -20.75 -6.51
N GLN A 121 -4.02 -21.59 -6.52
CA GLN A 121 -5.10 -21.50 -7.50
C GLN A 121 -5.83 -20.15 -7.39
N TRP A 122 -6.18 -19.73 -6.17
CA TRP A 122 -6.83 -18.45 -5.93
C TRP A 122 -5.96 -17.27 -6.39
N MET A 123 -4.64 -17.33 -6.15
CA MET A 123 -3.71 -16.29 -6.60
C MET A 123 -3.69 -16.20 -8.14
N VAL A 124 -3.66 -17.35 -8.84
CA VAL A 124 -3.70 -17.38 -10.31
C VAL A 124 -4.99 -16.72 -10.80
N ASP A 125 -6.14 -17.13 -10.25
CA ASP A 125 -7.45 -16.60 -10.63
C ASP A 125 -7.56 -15.10 -10.33
N TYR A 126 -7.08 -14.68 -9.16
CA TYR A 126 -7.06 -13.28 -8.76
C TYR A 126 -6.20 -12.40 -9.69
N PHE A 127 -5.02 -12.88 -10.09
CA PHE A 127 -4.15 -12.12 -11.01
C PHE A 127 -4.65 -12.15 -12.44
N LEU A 128 -5.23 -13.25 -12.91
CA LEU A 128 -5.85 -13.32 -14.22
C LEU A 128 -7.05 -12.36 -14.33
N TRP A 129 -7.91 -12.36 -13.32
CA TRP A 129 -9.06 -11.44 -13.23
C TRP A 129 -8.61 -9.97 -13.26
N ASN A 130 -7.56 -9.63 -12.54
CA ASN A 130 -7.11 -8.25 -12.41
C ASN A 130 -6.19 -7.76 -13.54
N ARG A 131 -5.73 -8.63 -14.45
CA ARG A 131 -4.98 -8.22 -15.64
C ARG A 131 -5.84 -7.43 -16.64
N SER A 132 -7.12 -7.63 -16.63
CA SER A 132 -8.07 -6.90 -17.50
C SER A 132 -8.35 -5.48 -17.04
N GLU A 133 -7.91 -5.10 -15.83
CA GLU A 133 -8.13 -3.76 -15.25
C GLU A 133 -6.84 -2.92 -15.11
N LEU A 134 -5.68 -3.42 -15.55
CA LEU A 134 -4.39 -2.72 -15.55
C LEU A 134 -4.03 -2.20 -16.93
#